data_f10966ed5ac596d8b8b29fea1adef032
#
_entry.id   f10966ed5ac596d8b8b29fea1adef032
#
_cell.length_a   1.000
_cell.length_b   1.000
_cell.length_c   1.000
_cell.angle_alpha   90.00
_cell.angle_beta   90.00
_cell.angle_gamma   90.00
#
_symmetry.space_group_name_H-M   'P 1'
#
loop_
_entity.id
_entity.type
_entity.pdbx_description
1 polymer ?
#
loop_
_entity_poly.entity_id
_entity_poly.type
_entity_poly.pdbx_seq_one_letter_code
_entity_poly.pdbx_strand_id
1 'polypeptide(L)'
;MTDPVLQVDRLGLEVRGNNGFHPLVRELSFEVRAGETLAIVGESGCGKSLTALALMGLLPPRAVRAASGRILFDGRDLLQTPEHELCALRGNRMAMIFQEPMSSLNPVLTVGWQVAETVRVHRGVSHAEAWRAAIAALERVRLPDAARRAEQYPHQLSGGMRQRVMIAMALVCRPQLLIADEPTTALDVTIQAQILALLDELRQELGTAIVLITHDLGVVCENADRVLVLYAGRQAEQATVPQLFDSPSHPYTQGLLDSMPRRAAALGTARLREIAGTVPTPERLPPGCAFSERCPRALARCAGEAPTDQALAPGHHIACWNPELRHAA
;
A
#
# COMPACT_ATOMS: atom_id res chain seq x y z
N MET A 1 -0.01 23.54 9.23
CA MET A 1 -0.11 22.23 8.50
C MET A 1 1.28 21.64 8.53
N THR A 2 1.46 20.44 9.05
CA THR A 2 2.76 19.75 9.06
C THR A 2 3.10 19.30 7.64
N ASP A 3 4.37 19.45 7.24
CA ASP A 3 4.84 18.98 5.94
C ASP A 3 4.63 17.46 5.81
N PRO A 4 4.31 16.95 4.60
CA PRO A 4 4.12 15.53 4.37
C PRO A 4 5.44 14.76 4.56
N VAL A 5 5.37 13.59 5.18
CA VAL A 5 6.50 12.65 5.33
C VAL A 5 6.88 12.06 3.97
N LEU A 6 5.88 11.73 3.17
CA LEU A 6 6.02 11.22 1.81
C LEU A 6 5.18 12.05 0.85
N GLN A 7 5.79 12.46 -0.27
CA GLN A 7 5.07 13.10 -1.38
C GLN A 7 5.48 12.44 -2.70
N VAL A 8 4.50 11.98 -3.44
CA VAL A 8 4.65 11.44 -4.80
C VAL A 8 4.07 12.45 -5.78
N ASP A 9 4.86 12.89 -6.74
CA ASP A 9 4.49 13.91 -7.72
C ASP A 9 4.61 13.34 -9.14
N ARG A 10 3.48 13.12 -9.80
CA ARG A 10 3.32 12.63 -11.18
C ARG A 10 4.21 11.43 -11.52
N LEU A 11 4.29 10.47 -10.60
CA LEU A 11 5.07 9.26 -10.79
C LEU A 11 4.60 8.48 -12.01
N GLY A 12 5.53 8.19 -12.92
CA GLY A 12 5.34 7.30 -14.04
C GLY A 12 6.25 6.09 -13.93
N LEU A 13 5.68 4.88 -13.97
CA LEU A 13 6.43 3.62 -14.01
C LEU A 13 6.15 2.90 -15.33
N GLU A 14 7.19 2.34 -15.90
CA GLU A 14 7.11 1.52 -17.12
C GLU A 14 7.60 0.11 -16.86
N VAL A 15 6.90 -0.87 -17.42
CA VAL A 15 7.25 -2.28 -17.36
C VAL A 15 7.73 -2.76 -18.74
N ARG A 16 8.74 -3.61 -18.74
CA ARG A 16 9.29 -4.21 -19.96
C ARG A 16 8.36 -5.29 -20.49
N GLY A 17 7.81 -5.08 -21.67
CA GLY A 17 7.07 -6.06 -22.46
C GLY A 17 7.91 -6.61 -23.62
N ASN A 18 7.26 -7.37 -24.49
CA ASN A 18 7.93 -7.99 -25.65
C ASN A 18 8.49 -6.96 -26.66
N ASN A 19 7.81 -5.82 -26.82
CA ASN A 19 8.11 -4.78 -27.82
C ASN A 19 8.68 -3.50 -27.19
N GLY A 20 9.25 -3.57 -25.97
CA GLY A 20 9.79 -2.40 -25.29
C GLY A 20 9.16 -2.14 -23.93
N PHE A 21 9.27 -0.91 -23.45
CA PHE A 21 8.68 -0.49 -22.20
C PHE A 21 7.27 0.07 -22.41
N HIS A 22 6.34 -0.34 -21.57
CA HIS A 22 4.94 0.08 -21.60
C HIS A 22 4.55 0.75 -20.28
N PRO A 23 3.73 1.81 -20.32
CA PRO A 23 3.33 2.53 -19.11
C PRO A 23 2.45 1.65 -18.22
N LEU A 24 2.87 1.43 -16.96
CA LEU A 24 2.11 0.69 -15.96
C LEU A 24 1.47 1.64 -14.93
N VAL A 25 2.24 2.63 -14.44
CA VAL A 25 1.73 3.70 -13.58
C VAL A 25 1.92 5.02 -14.31
N ARG A 26 0.91 5.89 -14.27
CA ARG A 26 0.88 7.13 -15.06
C ARG A 26 0.42 8.30 -14.20
N GLU A 27 1.29 9.31 -14.07
CA GLU A 27 0.99 10.60 -13.42
C GLU A 27 0.39 10.45 -12.01
N LEU A 28 0.84 9.43 -11.25
CA LEU A 28 0.32 9.17 -9.92
C LEU A 28 0.85 10.21 -8.94
N SER A 29 -0.06 10.89 -8.23
CA SER A 29 0.29 11.90 -7.23
C SER A 29 -0.49 11.69 -5.95
N PHE A 30 0.21 11.70 -4.82
CA PHE A 30 -0.38 11.65 -3.49
C PHE A 30 0.62 12.07 -2.42
N GLU A 31 0.14 12.36 -1.23
CA GLU A 31 0.97 12.65 -0.06
C GLU A 31 0.49 11.88 1.15
N VAL A 32 1.40 11.63 2.10
CA VAL A 32 1.09 10.99 3.39
C VAL A 32 1.76 11.78 4.51
N ARG A 33 1.00 12.09 5.55
CA ARG A 33 1.47 12.85 6.72
C ARG A 33 1.87 11.94 7.87
N ALA A 34 2.63 12.45 8.82
CA ALA A 34 2.97 11.73 10.03
C ALA A 34 1.70 11.27 10.77
N GLY A 35 1.68 10.00 11.18
CA GLY A 35 0.53 9.40 11.87
C GLY A 35 -0.70 9.15 11.01
N GLU A 36 -0.63 9.38 9.70
CA GLU A 36 -1.72 9.12 8.73
C GLU A 36 -1.59 7.73 8.12
N THR A 37 -2.73 7.06 7.88
CA THR A 37 -2.81 5.86 7.02
C THR A 37 -3.49 6.22 5.71
N LEU A 38 -2.74 6.18 4.61
CA LEU A 38 -3.27 6.23 3.24
C LEU A 38 -3.41 4.80 2.70
N ALA A 39 -4.63 4.38 2.39
CA ALA A 39 -4.85 3.13 1.69
C ALA A 39 -4.75 3.31 0.17
N ILE A 40 -4.06 2.39 -0.51
CA ILE A 40 -4.04 2.29 -1.99
C ILE A 40 -4.78 1.02 -2.37
N VAL A 41 -5.90 1.18 -3.07
CA VAL A 41 -6.79 0.07 -3.46
C VAL A 41 -6.95 -0.03 -4.97
N GLY A 42 -7.36 -1.20 -5.45
CA GLY A 42 -7.64 -1.45 -6.87
C GLY A 42 -7.49 -2.94 -7.21
N GLU A 43 -7.91 -3.32 -8.40
CA GLU A 43 -7.80 -4.69 -8.90
C GLU A 43 -6.34 -5.15 -9.06
N SER A 44 -6.12 -6.47 -9.13
CA SER A 44 -4.79 -7.02 -9.39
C SER A 44 -4.19 -6.50 -10.70
N GLY A 45 -2.89 -6.26 -10.73
CA GLY A 45 -2.20 -5.75 -11.91
C GLY A 45 -2.31 -4.24 -12.16
N CYS A 46 -3.03 -3.47 -11.33
CA CYS A 46 -3.16 -2.01 -11.53
C CYS A 46 -1.93 -1.18 -11.09
N GLY A 47 -0.85 -1.82 -10.59
CA GLY A 47 0.42 -1.14 -10.28
C GLY A 47 0.68 -0.88 -8.78
N LYS A 48 -0.17 -1.32 -7.84
CA LYS A 48 -0.03 -1.08 -6.39
C LYS A 48 1.32 -1.53 -5.82
N SER A 49 1.65 -2.80 -5.96
CA SER A 49 2.91 -3.36 -5.41
C SER A 49 4.15 -2.78 -6.08
N LEU A 50 4.09 -2.46 -7.39
CA LEU A 50 5.21 -1.78 -8.05
C LEU A 50 5.35 -0.33 -7.61
N THR A 51 4.24 0.34 -7.27
CA THR A 51 4.30 1.65 -6.59
C THR A 51 4.99 1.50 -5.23
N ALA A 52 4.62 0.50 -4.41
CA ALA A 52 5.29 0.24 -3.13
C ALA A 52 6.80 0.01 -3.28
N LEU A 53 7.20 -0.80 -4.26
CA LEU A 53 8.63 -1.03 -4.56
C LEU A 53 9.34 0.25 -5.05
N ALA A 54 8.65 1.11 -5.81
CA ALA A 54 9.20 2.40 -6.23
C ALA A 54 9.45 3.32 -5.04
N LEU A 55 8.50 3.39 -4.07
CA LEU A 55 8.67 4.15 -2.83
C LEU A 55 9.89 3.70 -2.03
N MET A 56 10.21 2.40 -2.07
CA MET A 56 11.39 1.84 -1.39
C MET A 56 12.67 1.89 -2.25
N GLY A 57 12.60 2.35 -3.51
CA GLY A 57 13.74 2.26 -4.44
C GLY A 57 14.14 0.82 -4.77
N LEU A 58 13.19 -0.13 -4.73
CA LEU A 58 13.42 -1.57 -4.93
C LEU A 58 12.84 -2.07 -6.27
N LEU A 59 12.65 -1.18 -7.23
CA LEU A 59 12.19 -1.60 -8.57
C LEU A 59 13.17 -2.59 -9.19
N PRO A 60 12.69 -3.71 -9.80
CA PRO A 60 13.58 -4.64 -10.50
C PRO A 60 14.16 -3.97 -11.76
N PRO A 61 15.47 -3.65 -11.80
CA PRO A 61 16.06 -2.67 -12.73
C PRO A 61 16.03 -3.09 -14.20
N ARG A 62 15.86 -4.41 -14.47
CA ARG A 62 15.75 -4.94 -15.85
C ARG A 62 14.31 -5.02 -16.37
N ALA A 63 13.34 -5.02 -15.46
CA ALA A 63 11.93 -5.23 -15.78
C ALA A 63 11.08 -3.97 -15.62
N VAL A 64 11.45 -3.07 -14.70
CA VAL A 64 10.67 -1.87 -14.39
C VAL A 64 11.60 -0.67 -14.24
N ARG A 65 11.15 0.50 -14.70
CA ARG A 65 11.87 1.77 -14.50
C ARG A 65 10.90 2.89 -14.12
N ALA A 66 11.38 3.85 -13.36
CA ALA A 66 10.73 5.14 -13.21
C ALA A 66 10.99 5.97 -14.48
N ALA A 67 9.93 6.36 -15.17
CA ALA A 67 10.00 7.11 -16.43
C ALA A 67 9.80 8.61 -16.23
N SER A 68 9.08 9.00 -15.15
CA SER A 68 8.80 10.40 -14.85
C SER A 68 8.41 10.59 -13.38
N GLY A 69 8.33 11.83 -12.95
CA GLY A 69 7.87 12.21 -11.62
C GLY A 69 8.96 12.20 -10.56
N ARG A 70 8.55 12.37 -9.30
CA ARG A 70 9.42 12.41 -8.12
C ARG A 70 8.78 11.66 -6.96
N ILE A 71 9.63 11.13 -6.08
CA ILE A 71 9.23 10.54 -4.81
C ILE A 71 10.03 11.25 -3.72
N LEU A 72 9.40 12.17 -3.00
CA LEU A 72 10.04 12.94 -1.95
C LEU A 72 9.75 12.31 -0.60
N PHE A 73 10.77 11.89 0.10
CA PHE A 73 10.73 11.46 1.49
C PHE A 73 11.51 12.43 2.34
N ASP A 74 10.86 13.11 3.26
CA ASP A 74 11.47 14.17 4.07
C ASP A 74 12.22 15.20 3.20
N GLY A 75 11.59 15.62 2.10
CA GLY A 75 12.13 16.56 1.12
C GLY A 75 13.21 16.03 0.17
N ARG A 76 13.66 14.79 0.32
CA ARG A 76 14.67 14.14 -0.52
C ARG A 76 14.03 13.31 -1.63
N ASP A 77 14.43 13.51 -2.87
CA ASP A 77 13.98 12.71 -4.01
C ASP A 77 14.64 11.32 -4.04
N LEU A 78 13.86 10.28 -3.71
CA LEU A 78 14.35 8.90 -3.65
C LEU A 78 14.76 8.35 -5.01
N LEU A 79 14.18 8.86 -6.12
CA LEU A 79 14.55 8.42 -7.47
C LEU A 79 15.94 8.89 -7.89
N GLN A 80 16.45 9.95 -7.24
CA GLN A 80 17.79 10.52 -7.49
C GLN A 80 18.80 10.17 -6.38
N THR A 81 18.33 9.46 -5.33
CA THR A 81 19.18 9.13 -4.17
C THR A 81 20.08 7.93 -4.48
N PRO A 82 21.39 8.02 -4.22
CA PRO A 82 22.31 6.91 -4.43
C PRO A 82 21.97 5.69 -3.55
N GLU A 83 22.29 4.48 -4.03
CA GLU A 83 21.93 3.23 -3.35
C GLU A 83 22.45 3.13 -1.91
N HIS A 84 23.67 3.60 -1.64
CA HIS A 84 24.23 3.56 -0.28
C HIS A 84 23.44 4.44 0.72
N GLU A 85 22.85 5.55 0.26
CA GLU A 85 21.97 6.38 1.08
C GLU A 85 20.58 5.76 1.23
N LEU A 86 20.03 5.13 0.17
CA LEU A 86 18.79 4.36 0.25
C LEU A 86 18.92 3.20 1.24
N CYS A 87 20.06 2.49 1.25
CA CYS A 87 20.35 1.46 2.24
C CYS A 87 20.33 1.97 3.69
N ALA A 88 20.80 3.21 3.93
CA ALA A 88 20.75 3.82 5.25
C ALA A 88 19.32 4.22 5.68
N LEU A 89 18.43 4.49 4.73
CA LEU A 89 17.03 4.82 5.00
C LEU A 89 16.15 3.57 5.21
N ARG A 90 16.36 2.53 4.37
CA ARG A 90 15.58 1.27 4.42
C ARG A 90 15.84 0.52 5.73
N GLY A 91 14.78 0.07 6.39
CA GLY A 91 14.85 -0.60 7.69
C GLY A 91 15.08 0.33 8.89
N ASN A 92 15.39 1.60 8.65
CA ASN A 92 15.62 2.62 9.67
C ASN A 92 14.52 3.68 9.69
N ARG A 93 14.51 4.57 8.68
CA ARG A 93 13.51 5.65 8.57
C ARG A 93 12.32 5.26 7.72
N MET A 94 12.49 4.34 6.79
CA MET A 94 11.48 3.75 5.93
C MET A 94 11.50 2.25 6.10
N ALA A 95 10.34 1.61 6.23
CA ALA A 95 10.23 0.16 6.33
C ALA A 95 9.12 -0.36 5.42
N MET A 96 9.20 -1.65 5.09
CA MET A 96 8.19 -2.32 4.27
C MET A 96 7.83 -3.68 4.88
N ILE A 97 6.52 -3.97 4.89
CA ILE A 97 5.97 -5.31 5.11
C ILE A 97 5.57 -5.83 3.73
N PHE A 98 6.21 -6.92 3.30
CA PHE A 98 5.96 -7.54 2.01
C PHE A 98 4.75 -8.50 2.06
N GLN A 99 4.14 -8.74 0.91
CA GLN A 99 2.94 -9.54 0.75
C GLN A 99 3.08 -10.98 1.27
N GLU A 100 4.27 -11.60 1.11
CA GLU A 100 4.48 -13.00 1.49
C GLU A 100 5.47 -13.16 2.66
N PRO A 101 5.01 -13.55 3.86
CA PRO A 101 5.88 -13.78 5.01
C PRO A 101 6.92 -14.88 4.79
N MET A 102 6.59 -15.88 3.95
CA MET A 102 7.46 -17.02 3.71
C MET A 102 8.72 -16.68 2.92
N SER A 103 8.61 -15.74 1.99
CA SER A 103 9.73 -15.28 1.16
C SER A 103 10.54 -14.16 1.80
N SER A 104 9.97 -13.48 2.81
CA SER A 104 10.56 -12.29 3.44
C SER A 104 11.50 -12.63 4.59
N LEU A 105 11.32 -13.79 5.25
CA LEU A 105 12.18 -14.24 6.32
C LEU A 105 13.21 -15.26 5.81
N ASN A 106 14.48 -15.08 6.17
CA ASN A 106 15.53 -16.03 5.84
C ASN A 106 15.32 -17.35 6.62
N PRO A 107 15.08 -18.49 5.94
CA PRO A 107 14.73 -19.75 6.61
C PRO A 107 15.87 -20.38 7.42
N VAL A 108 17.11 -19.98 7.18
CA VAL A 108 18.29 -20.54 7.86
C VAL A 108 18.81 -19.69 9.02
N LEU A 109 18.11 -18.59 9.34
CA LEU A 109 18.42 -17.72 10.47
C LEU A 109 17.26 -17.71 11.47
N THR A 110 17.55 -17.61 12.75
CA THR A 110 16.51 -17.48 13.78
C THR A 110 15.81 -16.13 13.67
N VAL A 111 14.54 -16.07 14.08
CA VAL A 111 13.76 -14.84 13.91
C VAL A 111 14.28 -13.69 14.78
N GLY A 112 14.78 -14.00 15.99
CA GLY A 112 15.40 -13.00 16.86
C GLY A 112 16.68 -12.43 16.26
N TRP A 113 17.49 -13.27 15.58
CA TRP A 113 18.70 -12.81 14.91
C TRP A 113 18.36 -11.81 13.79
N GLN A 114 17.34 -12.10 12.97
CA GLN A 114 16.92 -11.23 11.86
C GLN A 114 16.44 -9.87 12.34
N VAL A 115 15.65 -9.84 13.43
CA VAL A 115 15.21 -8.57 14.05
C VAL A 115 16.41 -7.82 14.67
N ALA A 116 17.32 -8.54 15.35
CA ALA A 116 18.50 -7.94 15.99
C ALA A 116 19.49 -7.39 14.96
N GLU A 117 19.64 -8.04 13.80
CA GLU A 117 20.48 -7.58 12.71
C GLU A 117 20.07 -6.18 12.23
N THR A 118 18.76 -5.95 12.03
CA THR A 118 18.23 -4.64 11.65
C THR A 118 18.68 -3.55 12.62
N VAL A 119 18.61 -3.83 13.93
CA VAL A 119 19.06 -2.90 14.97
C VAL A 119 20.58 -2.65 14.91
N ARG A 120 21.37 -3.71 14.74
CA ARG A 120 22.83 -3.62 14.66
C ARG A 120 23.31 -2.78 13.48
N VAL A 121 22.74 -3.07 12.31
CA VAL A 121 23.13 -2.37 11.06
C VAL A 121 22.87 -0.88 11.15
N HIS A 122 21.73 -0.47 11.73
CA HIS A 122 21.30 0.92 11.71
C HIS A 122 21.69 1.73 12.94
N ARG A 123 21.89 1.08 14.09
CA ARG A 123 22.22 1.79 15.36
C ARG A 123 23.65 1.60 15.83
N GLY A 124 24.39 0.68 15.21
CA GLY A 124 25.80 0.44 15.58
C GLY A 124 25.98 -0.06 17.02
N VAL A 125 24.97 -0.69 17.62
CA VAL A 125 24.99 -1.17 19.01
C VAL A 125 25.61 -2.57 19.11
N SER A 126 25.95 -2.98 20.35
CA SER A 126 26.47 -4.32 20.63
C SER A 126 25.43 -5.40 20.29
N HIS A 127 25.92 -6.64 20.08
CA HIS A 127 25.03 -7.79 19.82
C HIS A 127 24.04 -8.02 20.98
N ALA A 128 24.48 -7.88 22.23
CA ALA A 128 23.63 -8.06 23.40
C ALA A 128 22.52 -6.99 23.49
N GLU A 129 22.80 -5.74 23.13
CA GLU A 129 21.81 -4.66 23.07
C GLU A 129 20.82 -4.87 21.95
N ALA A 130 21.29 -5.25 20.76
CA ALA A 130 20.43 -5.55 19.62
C ALA A 130 19.52 -6.75 19.90
N TRP A 131 20.02 -7.79 20.56
CA TRP A 131 19.22 -8.95 20.96
C TRP A 131 18.11 -8.57 21.95
N ARG A 132 18.43 -7.76 22.96
CA ARG A 132 17.41 -7.23 23.90
C ARG A 132 16.36 -6.41 23.19
N ALA A 133 16.77 -5.54 22.25
CA ALA A 133 15.83 -4.75 21.46
C ALA A 133 14.95 -5.64 20.55
N ALA A 134 15.50 -6.72 20.00
CA ALA A 134 14.74 -7.69 19.21
C ALA A 134 13.67 -8.40 20.05
N ILE A 135 14.01 -8.88 21.25
CA ILE A 135 13.03 -9.51 22.17
C ILE A 135 11.93 -8.51 22.52
N ALA A 136 12.28 -7.27 22.91
CA ALA A 136 11.30 -6.25 23.23
C ALA A 136 10.38 -5.91 22.03
N ALA A 137 10.91 -5.91 20.80
CA ALA A 137 10.11 -5.72 19.59
C ALA A 137 9.16 -6.89 19.35
N LEU A 138 9.59 -8.14 19.58
CA LEU A 138 8.76 -9.34 19.46
C LEU A 138 7.66 -9.38 20.52
N GLU A 139 7.94 -8.95 21.75
CA GLU A 139 6.93 -8.78 22.83
C GLU A 139 5.89 -7.74 22.45
N ARG A 140 6.33 -6.61 21.88
CA ARG A 140 5.46 -5.50 21.46
C ARG A 140 4.46 -5.90 20.38
N VAL A 141 4.85 -6.80 19.46
CA VAL A 141 3.94 -7.40 18.49
C VAL A 141 3.13 -8.58 19.06
N ARG A 142 3.16 -8.77 20.38
CA ARG A 142 2.41 -9.82 21.10
C ARG A 142 2.75 -11.22 20.59
N LEU A 143 4.05 -11.48 20.31
CA LEU A 143 4.51 -12.84 20.03
C LEU A 143 4.55 -13.64 21.35
N PRO A 144 3.80 -14.74 21.50
CA PRO A 144 3.82 -15.52 22.73
C PRO A 144 5.22 -16.09 23.03
N ASP A 145 5.68 -16.04 24.28
CA ASP A 145 7.00 -16.52 24.68
C ASP A 145 8.15 -15.95 23.82
N ALA A 146 8.15 -14.63 23.60
CA ALA A 146 9.02 -13.95 22.64
C ALA A 146 10.49 -14.34 22.77
N ALA A 147 11.03 -14.43 24.00
CA ALA A 147 12.42 -14.82 24.24
C ALA A 147 12.73 -16.22 23.69
N ARG A 148 11.87 -17.21 23.96
CA ARG A 148 12.02 -18.58 23.44
C ARG A 148 11.82 -18.65 21.94
N ARG A 149 10.83 -17.91 21.42
CA ARG A 149 10.53 -17.88 19.96
C ARG A 149 11.62 -17.17 19.17
N ALA A 150 12.31 -16.20 19.75
CA ALA A 150 13.44 -15.52 19.10
C ALA A 150 14.55 -16.51 18.65
N GLU A 151 14.71 -17.65 19.36
CA GLU A 151 15.68 -18.69 19.02
C GLU A 151 15.17 -19.68 17.96
N GLN A 152 13.91 -19.56 17.53
CA GLN A 152 13.31 -20.44 16.53
C GLN A 152 13.55 -19.92 15.10
N TYR A 153 13.49 -20.88 14.16
CA TYR A 153 13.52 -20.58 12.72
C TYR A 153 12.12 -20.29 12.19
N PRO A 154 11.98 -19.54 11.08
CA PRO A 154 10.68 -19.20 10.51
C PRO A 154 9.74 -20.40 10.28
N HIS A 155 10.26 -21.53 9.82
CA HIS A 155 9.47 -22.74 9.56
C HIS A 155 8.85 -23.38 10.83
N GLN A 156 9.33 -23.04 12.01
CA GLN A 156 8.81 -23.51 13.31
C GLN A 156 7.67 -22.64 13.85
N LEU A 157 7.32 -21.55 13.14
CA LEU A 157 6.29 -20.59 13.53
C LEU A 157 5.03 -20.74 12.65
N SER A 158 3.86 -20.45 13.21
CA SER A 158 2.62 -20.33 12.42
C SER A 158 2.65 -19.10 11.49
N GLY A 159 1.75 -19.02 10.50
CA GLY A 159 1.65 -17.89 9.58
C GLY A 159 1.49 -16.55 10.31
N GLY A 160 0.55 -16.46 11.24
CA GLY A 160 0.34 -15.25 12.03
C GLY A 160 1.53 -14.89 12.94
N MET A 161 2.30 -15.88 13.45
CA MET A 161 3.52 -15.60 14.21
C MET A 161 4.63 -15.06 13.30
N ARG A 162 4.81 -15.59 12.09
CA ARG A 162 5.75 -15.04 11.10
C ARG A 162 5.39 -13.61 10.71
N GLN A 163 4.11 -13.34 10.53
CA GLN A 163 3.63 -11.98 10.24
C GLN A 163 4.00 -11.00 11.37
N ARG A 164 3.79 -11.40 12.63
CA ARG A 164 4.19 -10.61 13.80
C ARG A 164 5.71 -10.36 13.82
N VAL A 165 6.52 -11.37 13.48
CA VAL A 165 7.99 -11.21 13.36
C VAL A 165 8.35 -10.19 12.28
N MET A 166 7.71 -10.23 11.11
CA MET A 166 7.95 -9.24 10.05
C MET A 166 7.58 -7.82 10.48
N ILE A 167 6.46 -7.67 11.18
CA ILE A 167 6.05 -6.37 11.73
C ILE A 167 7.08 -5.89 12.77
N ALA A 168 7.54 -6.78 13.67
CA ALA A 168 8.59 -6.45 14.63
C ALA A 168 9.86 -5.98 13.93
N MET A 169 10.30 -6.70 12.89
CA MET A 169 11.48 -6.35 12.09
C MET A 169 11.32 -5.00 11.38
N ALA A 170 10.13 -4.71 10.83
CA ALA A 170 9.86 -3.46 10.16
C ALA A 170 9.84 -2.26 11.14
N LEU A 171 9.35 -2.46 12.37
CA LEU A 171 9.11 -1.38 13.32
C LEU A 171 10.20 -1.23 14.41
N VAL A 172 11.15 -2.15 14.52
CA VAL A 172 12.17 -2.15 15.60
C VAL A 172 13.03 -0.87 15.61
N CYS A 173 13.25 -0.26 14.43
CA CYS A 173 13.97 1.00 14.30
C CYS A 173 13.06 2.25 14.40
N ARG A 174 11.74 2.09 14.61
CA ARG A 174 10.74 3.16 14.69
C ARG A 174 10.74 4.04 13.43
N PRO A 175 10.39 3.49 12.28
CA PRO A 175 10.42 4.22 11.01
C PRO A 175 9.37 5.35 11.00
N GLN A 176 9.66 6.40 10.22
CA GLN A 176 8.72 7.49 9.96
C GLN A 176 7.68 7.10 8.91
N LEU A 177 8.03 6.17 8.00
CA LEU A 177 7.15 5.65 6.96
C LEU A 177 7.17 4.12 6.96
N LEU A 178 5.98 3.53 7.00
CA LEU A 178 5.77 2.09 6.81
C LEU A 178 4.93 1.86 5.55
N ILE A 179 5.43 1.05 4.64
CA ILE A 179 4.69 0.57 3.49
C ILE A 179 4.25 -0.86 3.79
N ALA A 180 2.94 -1.11 3.82
CA ALA A 180 2.38 -2.42 4.11
C ALA A 180 1.68 -2.94 2.83
N ASP A 181 2.35 -3.83 2.09
CA ASP A 181 1.81 -4.40 0.86
C ASP A 181 1.09 -5.71 1.17
N GLU A 182 -0.24 -5.65 1.19
CA GLU A 182 -1.14 -6.75 1.52
C GLU A 182 -0.73 -7.50 2.82
N PRO A 183 -0.58 -6.79 3.95
CA PRO A 183 0.07 -7.33 5.15
C PRO A 183 -0.69 -8.48 5.82
N THR A 184 -1.90 -8.80 5.36
CA THR A 184 -2.78 -9.81 5.96
C THR A 184 -3.23 -10.88 4.97
N THR A 185 -2.70 -10.88 3.75
CA THR A 185 -3.02 -11.90 2.74
C THR A 185 -2.64 -13.30 3.26
N ALA A 186 -3.51 -14.27 3.00
CA ALA A 186 -3.40 -15.66 3.46
C ALA A 186 -3.51 -15.90 4.99
N LEU A 187 -4.00 -14.92 5.75
CA LEU A 187 -4.35 -15.09 7.16
C LEU A 187 -5.86 -15.30 7.32
N ASP A 188 -6.26 -15.99 8.38
CA ASP A 188 -7.67 -16.05 8.76
C ASP A 188 -8.17 -14.68 9.26
N VAL A 189 -9.49 -14.46 9.15
CA VAL A 189 -10.12 -13.16 9.46
C VAL A 189 -9.82 -12.66 10.87
N THR A 190 -9.72 -13.57 11.84
CA THR A 190 -9.44 -13.21 13.24
C THR A 190 -8.00 -12.72 13.40
N ILE A 191 -7.04 -13.41 12.81
CA ILE A 191 -5.62 -13.00 12.84
C ILE A 191 -5.43 -11.71 12.03
N GLN A 192 -6.11 -11.58 10.88
CA GLN A 192 -6.09 -10.35 10.10
C GLN A 192 -6.51 -9.14 10.95
N ALA A 193 -7.66 -9.20 11.63
CA ALA A 193 -8.13 -8.13 12.49
C ALA A 193 -7.13 -7.78 13.61
N GLN A 194 -6.52 -8.81 14.23
CA GLN A 194 -5.50 -8.60 15.26
C GLN A 194 -4.24 -7.90 14.74
N ILE A 195 -3.80 -8.26 13.54
CA ILE A 195 -2.62 -7.66 12.90
C ILE A 195 -2.87 -6.20 12.53
N LEU A 196 -4.05 -5.89 11.96
CA LEU A 196 -4.40 -4.52 11.61
C LEU A 196 -4.57 -3.61 12.83
N ALA A 197 -5.24 -4.10 13.88
CA ALA A 197 -5.34 -3.39 15.15
C ALA A 197 -3.95 -3.12 15.77
N LEU A 198 -3.05 -4.10 15.70
CA LEU A 198 -1.67 -3.93 16.16
C LEU A 198 -0.93 -2.87 15.36
N LEU A 199 -1.09 -2.84 14.03
CA LEU A 199 -0.47 -1.82 13.18
C LEU A 199 -0.99 -0.42 13.50
N ASP A 200 -2.29 -0.27 13.75
CA ASP A 200 -2.89 1.01 14.13
C ASP A 200 -2.42 1.48 15.53
N GLU A 201 -2.38 0.59 16.53
CA GLU A 201 -1.81 0.91 17.84
C GLU A 201 -0.36 1.41 17.73
N LEU A 202 0.47 0.71 16.95
CA LEU A 202 1.88 1.07 16.78
C LEU A 202 2.03 2.37 15.94
N ARG A 203 1.16 2.61 14.97
CA ARG A 203 1.08 3.88 14.23
C ARG A 203 0.83 5.05 15.18
N GLN A 204 -0.18 4.94 16.02
CA GLN A 204 -0.53 5.98 16.99
C GLN A 204 0.58 6.23 18.01
N GLU A 205 1.21 5.17 18.51
CA GLU A 205 2.29 5.28 19.49
C GLU A 205 3.56 5.91 18.91
N LEU A 206 3.91 5.58 17.66
CA LEU A 206 5.17 5.98 17.02
C LEU A 206 5.03 7.25 16.15
N GLY A 207 3.81 7.65 15.81
CA GLY A 207 3.56 8.71 14.83
C GLY A 207 3.97 8.31 13.39
N THR A 208 4.09 7.02 13.11
CA THR A 208 4.52 6.49 11.80
C THR A 208 3.44 6.78 10.74
N ALA A 209 3.83 7.28 9.58
CA ALA A 209 2.98 7.34 8.39
C ALA A 209 2.84 5.95 7.78
N ILE A 210 1.64 5.54 7.37
CA ILE A 210 1.40 4.22 6.76
C ILE A 210 0.86 4.37 5.34
N VAL A 211 1.48 3.69 4.38
CA VAL A 211 0.88 3.39 3.06
C VAL A 211 0.42 1.94 3.10
N LEU A 212 -0.90 1.75 3.18
CA LEU A 212 -1.53 0.43 3.26
C LEU A 212 -2.04 0.01 1.87
N ILE A 213 -1.44 -1.00 1.29
CA ILE A 213 -1.92 -1.58 0.03
C ILE A 213 -2.78 -2.79 0.34
N THR A 214 -4.00 -2.78 -0.18
CA THR A 214 -4.94 -3.89 -0.03
C THR A 214 -5.97 -3.90 -1.16
N HIS A 215 -6.60 -5.04 -1.38
CA HIS A 215 -7.79 -5.16 -2.24
C HIS A 215 -9.08 -5.25 -1.41
N ASP A 216 -8.99 -5.29 -0.09
CA ASP A 216 -10.13 -5.41 0.82
C ASP A 216 -10.59 -4.03 1.33
N LEU A 217 -11.70 -3.54 0.79
CA LEU A 217 -12.29 -2.27 1.21
C LEU A 217 -12.86 -2.31 2.64
N GLY A 218 -13.16 -3.49 3.18
CA GLY A 218 -13.53 -3.65 4.59
C GLY A 218 -12.38 -3.27 5.51
N VAL A 219 -11.17 -3.73 5.19
CA VAL A 219 -9.92 -3.35 5.86
C VAL A 219 -9.69 -1.84 5.79
N VAL A 220 -9.90 -1.26 4.61
CA VAL A 220 -9.74 0.19 4.40
C VAL A 220 -10.68 1.00 5.28
N CYS A 221 -11.96 0.62 5.33
CA CYS A 221 -12.98 1.31 6.11
C CYS A 221 -12.63 1.41 7.61
N GLU A 222 -11.97 0.39 8.14
CA GLU A 222 -11.66 0.27 9.56
C GLU A 222 -10.26 0.82 9.93
N ASN A 223 -9.32 0.92 8.96
CA ASN A 223 -7.90 1.15 9.28
C ASN A 223 -7.24 2.29 8.51
N ALA A 224 -7.95 3.00 7.64
CA ALA A 224 -7.38 4.09 6.86
C ALA A 224 -8.05 5.44 7.14
N ASP A 225 -7.29 6.52 6.99
CA ASP A 225 -7.79 7.90 7.06
C ASP A 225 -8.24 8.38 5.68
N ARG A 226 -7.45 8.04 4.66
CA ARG A 226 -7.70 8.39 3.24
C ARG A 226 -7.48 7.19 2.34
N VAL A 227 -8.13 7.24 1.19
CA VAL A 227 -8.08 6.18 0.17
C VAL A 227 -7.71 6.76 -1.18
N LEU A 228 -6.79 6.09 -1.85
CA LEU A 228 -6.44 6.28 -3.24
C LEU A 228 -6.89 5.05 -4.04
N VAL A 229 -7.90 5.21 -4.88
CA VAL A 229 -8.39 4.16 -5.77
C VAL A 229 -7.61 4.20 -7.07
N LEU A 230 -6.89 3.12 -7.37
CA LEU A 230 -6.03 2.98 -8.54
C LEU A 230 -6.68 2.05 -9.57
N TYR A 231 -6.81 2.50 -10.81
CA TYR A 231 -7.27 1.69 -11.94
C TYR A 231 -6.30 1.77 -13.12
N ALA A 232 -5.82 0.62 -13.58
CA ALA A 232 -4.88 0.51 -14.72
C ALA A 232 -3.74 1.55 -14.66
N GLY A 233 -3.13 1.72 -13.48
CA GLY A 233 -2.00 2.59 -13.24
C GLY A 233 -2.30 4.09 -13.13
N ARG A 234 -3.57 4.49 -13.09
CA ARG A 234 -3.99 5.88 -12.83
C ARG A 234 -4.86 5.97 -11.59
N GLN A 235 -4.78 7.13 -10.93
CA GLN A 235 -5.76 7.50 -9.92
C GLN A 235 -7.15 7.60 -10.57
N ALA A 236 -8.11 6.85 -10.03
CA ALA A 236 -9.51 6.97 -10.39
C ALA A 236 -10.22 7.95 -9.44
N GLU A 237 -10.01 7.77 -8.14
CA GLU A 237 -10.61 8.60 -7.09
C GLU A 237 -9.70 8.61 -5.86
N GLN A 238 -9.62 9.74 -5.16
CA GLN A 238 -8.94 9.88 -3.88
C GLN A 238 -9.81 10.71 -2.96
N ALA A 239 -10.05 10.21 -1.74
CA ALA A 239 -10.90 10.88 -0.76
C ALA A 239 -10.55 10.46 0.67
N THR A 240 -11.13 11.10 1.68
CA THR A 240 -11.19 10.53 3.03
C THR A 240 -12.07 9.28 3.02
N VAL A 241 -11.84 8.37 3.96
CA VAL A 241 -12.65 7.14 4.06
C VAL A 241 -14.15 7.45 4.14
N PRO A 242 -14.65 8.36 5.01
CA PRO A 242 -16.07 8.70 5.03
C PRO A 242 -16.59 9.22 3.66
N GLN A 243 -15.86 10.14 3.01
CA GLN A 243 -16.27 10.67 1.70
C GLN A 243 -16.39 9.56 0.65
N LEU A 244 -15.40 8.64 0.58
CA LEU A 244 -15.39 7.58 -0.41
C LEU A 244 -16.54 6.59 -0.21
N PHE A 245 -16.86 6.23 1.04
CA PHE A 245 -17.88 5.24 1.36
C PHE A 245 -19.31 5.82 1.28
N ASP A 246 -19.50 7.08 1.70
CA ASP A 246 -20.80 7.74 1.70
C ASP A 246 -21.17 8.29 0.32
N SER A 247 -20.19 8.83 -0.44
CA SER A 247 -20.42 9.53 -1.70
C SER A 247 -19.38 9.16 -2.78
N PRO A 248 -19.22 7.86 -3.13
CA PRO A 248 -18.30 7.44 -4.19
C PRO A 248 -18.74 8.07 -5.51
N SER A 249 -17.83 8.75 -6.18
CA SER A 249 -18.15 9.53 -7.38
C SER A 249 -17.66 8.88 -8.68
N HIS A 250 -16.59 8.09 -8.64
CA HIS A 250 -16.09 7.37 -9.82
C HIS A 250 -16.87 6.05 -10.03
N PRO A 251 -17.34 5.75 -11.25
CA PRO A 251 -18.09 4.50 -11.51
C PRO A 251 -17.33 3.21 -11.14
N TYR A 252 -16.00 3.22 -11.24
CA TYR A 252 -15.19 2.10 -10.79
C TYR A 252 -15.20 1.93 -9.27
N THR A 253 -15.08 3.03 -8.51
CA THR A 253 -15.17 3.03 -7.04
C THR A 253 -16.52 2.50 -6.58
N GLN A 254 -17.59 2.93 -7.25
CA GLN A 254 -18.95 2.42 -6.99
C GLN A 254 -19.04 0.92 -7.22
N GLY A 255 -18.50 0.43 -8.34
CA GLY A 255 -18.45 -0.99 -8.65
C GLY A 255 -17.69 -1.80 -7.60
N LEU A 256 -16.54 -1.29 -7.12
CA LEU A 256 -15.78 -1.92 -6.04
C LEU A 256 -16.59 -1.99 -4.74
N LEU A 257 -17.23 -0.90 -4.35
CA LEU A 257 -18.08 -0.85 -3.15
C LEU A 257 -19.31 -1.74 -3.28
N ASP A 258 -19.95 -1.81 -4.45
CA ASP A 258 -21.12 -2.67 -4.71
C ASP A 258 -20.78 -4.17 -4.71
N SER A 259 -19.50 -4.52 -4.89
CA SER A 259 -18.99 -5.89 -4.75
C SER A 259 -18.76 -6.32 -3.30
N MET A 260 -18.87 -5.40 -2.32
CA MET A 260 -18.69 -5.72 -0.90
C MET A 260 -19.88 -6.50 -0.34
N PRO A 261 -19.66 -7.65 0.37
CA PRO A 261 -20.74 -8.44 0.95
C PRO A 261 -21.62 -7.67 1.95
N ARG A 262 -21.01 -6.81 2.80
CA ARG A 262 -21.73 -5.98 3.77
C ARG A 262 -22.69 -5.00 3.09
N ARG A 263 -22.29 -4.39 1.97
CA ARG A 263 -23.14 -3.44 1.23
C ARG A 263 -24.27 -4.16 0.49
N ALA A 264 -23.98 -5.30 -0.10
CA ALA A 264 -25.00 -6.14 -0.74
C ALA A 264 -26.09 -6.57 0.27
N ALA A 265 -25.68 -7.00 1.48
CA ALA A 265 -26.60 -7.35 2.56
C ALA A 265 -27.46 -6.17 3.01
N ALA A 266 -26.87 -4.97 3.15
CA ALA A 266 -27.59 -3.74 3.51
C ALA A 266 -28.61 -3.32 2.43
N LEU A 267 -28.33 -3.60 1.15
CA LEU A 267 -29.23 -3.33 0.02
C LEU A 267 -30.24 -4.44 -0.23
N GLY A 268 -30.23 -5.52 0.56
CA GLY A 268 -31.14 -6.67 0.40
C GLY A 268 -30.94 -7.46 -0.90
N THR A 269 -29.74 -7.35 -1.52
CA THR A 269 -29.44 -8.04 -2.77
C THR A 269 -28.81 -9.40 -2.47
N ALA A 270 -29.42 -10.49 -3.00
CA ALA A 270 -28.92 -11.86 -2.82
C ALA A 270 -27.64 -12.14 -3.66
N ARG A 271 -27.27 -11.26 -4.58
CA ARG A 271 -26.14 -11.44 -5.50
C ARG A 271 -25.19 -10.24 -5.41
N LEU A 272 -23.90 -10.52 -5.24
CA LEU A 272 -22.87 -9.51 -5.36
C LEU A 272 -22.82 -8.99 -6.80
N ARG A 273 -22.63 -7.67 -6.95
CA ARG A 273 -22.42 -7.08 -8.27
C ARG A 273 -20.94 -7.16 -8.60
N GLU A 274 -20.60 -7.84 -9.67
CA GLU A 274 -19.24 -7.89 -10.19
C GLU A 274 -19.03 -6.81 -11.24
N ILE A 275 -17.81 -6.24 -11.28
CA ILE A 275 -17.38 -5.35 -12.36
C ILE A 275 -17.04 -6.24 -13.56
N ALA A 276 -17.87 -6.23 -14.59
CA ALA A 276 -17.69 -7.07 -15.78
C ALA A 276 -16.37 -6.75 -16.52
N GLY A 277 -15.78 -7.76 -17.17
CA GLY A 277 -14.54 -7.62 -17.94
C GLY A 277 -13.27 -7.67 -17.08
N THR A 278 -12.14 -7.36 -17.67
CA THR A 278 -10.80 -7.40 -17.05
C THR A 278 -10.10 -6.07 -17.18
N VAL A 279 -9.15 -5.80 -16.28
CA VAL A 279 -8.26 -4.63 -16.38
C VAL A 279 -7.40 -4.76 -17.63
N PRO A 280 -7.30 -3.71 -18.49
CA PRO A 280 -6.44 -3.76 -19.67
C PRO A 280 -4.97 -3.90 -19.27
N THR A 281 -4.24 -4.73 -20.01
CA THR A 281 -2.79 -4.86 -19.80
C THR A 281 -2.06 -3.58 -20.26
N PRO A 282 -0.84 -3.32 -19.78
CA PRO A 282 -0.06 -2.13 -20.16
C PRO A 282 0.11 -1.97 -21.66
N GLU A 283 0.16 -3.08 -22.41
CA GLU A 283 0.31 -3.11 -23.88
C GLU A 283 -0.99 -2.78 -24.64
N ARG A 284 -2.16 -2.88 -23.96
CA ARG A 284 -3.50 -2.71 -24.53
C ARG A 284 -4.27 -1.55 -23.91
N LEU A 285 -3.56 -0.62 -23.28
CA LEU A 285 -4.20 0.55 -22.69
C LEU A 285 -4.86 1.40 -23.79
N PRO A 286 -6.14 1.77 -23.63
CA PRO A 286 -6.79 2.68 -24.58
C PRO A 286 -6.17 4.09 -24.48
N PRO A 287 -6.28 4.90 -25.55
CA PRO A 287 -5.80 6.28 -25.55
C PRO A 287 -6.60 7.18 -24.58
N GLY A 288 -7.84 6.82 -24.30
CA GLY A 288 -8.75 7.54 -23.41
C GLY A 288 -8.76 6.99 -21.98
N CYS A 289 -9.95 7.02 -21.38
CA CYS A 289 -10.20 6.48 -20.06
C CYS A 289 -10.02 4.94 -20.07
N ALA A 290 -9.09 4.44 -19.26
CA ALA A 290 -8.82 3.00 -19.18
C ALA A 290 -10.04 2.17 -18.73
N PHE A 291 -10.96 2.77 -17.99
CA PHE A 291 -12.18 2.12 -17.53
C PHE A 291 -13.34 2.18 -18.53
N SER A 292 -13.21 2.91 -19.66
CA SER A 292 -14.32 3.21 -20.59
C SER A 292 -15.06 1.97 -21.10
N GLU A 293 -14.38 0.88 -21.40
CA GLU A 293 -14.99 -0.38 -21.90
C GLU A 293 -15.82 -1.12 -20.85
N ARG A 294 -15.55 -0.88 -19.56
CA ARG A 294 -16.23 -1.50 -18.41
C ARG A 294 -17.21 -0.53 -17.72
N CYS A 295 -17.20 0.75 -18.15
CA CYS A 295 -17.93 1.81 -17.48
C CYS A 295 -19.40 1.86 -17.92
N PRO A 296 -20.39 1.67 -17.03
CA PRO A 296 -21.80 1.77 -17.39
C PRO A 296 -22.23 3.21 -17.76
N ARG A 297 -21.35 4.20 -17.50
CA ARG A 297 -21.61 5.63 -17.72
C ARG A 297 -20.64 6.26 -18.72
N ALA A 298 -20.01 5.44 -19.58
CA ALA A 298 -19.05 5.92 -20.55
C ALA A 298 -19.67 6.93 -21.51
N LEU A 299 -18.96 8.03 -21.75
CA LEU A 299 -19.28 9.03 -22.77
C LEU A 299 -18.42 8.78 -24.02
N ALA A 300 -18.82 9.28 -25.17
CA ALA A 300 -18.04 9.16 -26.40
C ALA A 300 -16.59 9.68 -26.25
N ARG A 301 -16.38 10.77 -25.51
CA ARG A 301 -15.04 11.32 -25.24
C ARG A 301 -14.15 10.38 -24.42
N CYS A 302 -14.72 9.48 -23.59
CA CYS A 302 -13.94 8.55 -22.78
C CYS A 302 -13.11 7.56 -23.61
N ALA A 303 -13.50 7.30 -24.86
CA ALA A 303 -12.74 6.43 -25.74
C ALA A 303 -11.43 7.06 -26.26
N GLY A 304 -11.42 8.38 -26.48
CA GLY A 304 -10.30 9.07 -27.09
C GLY A 304 -9.49 9.96 -26.14
N GLU A 305 -10.07 10.37 -25.01
CA GLU A 305 -9.45 11.34 -24.09
C GLU A 305 -9.42 10.82 -22.65
N ALA A 306 -8.22 10.75 -22.08
CA ALA A 306 -8.05 10.36 -20.68
C ALA A 306 -8.48 11.50 -19.76
N PRO A 307 -9.29 11.21 -18.71
CA PRO A 307 -9.69 12.23 -17.75
C PRO A 307 -8.49 12.71 -16.93
N THR A 308 -8.47 14.02 -16.65
CA THR A 308 -7.52 14.63 -15.73
C THR A 308 -8.07 14.61 -14.31
N ASP A 309 -7.18 14.71 -13.32
CA ASP A 309 -7.57 14.87 -11.93
C ASP A 309 -8.33 16.16 -11.69
N GLN A 310 -9.45 16.10 -10.99
CA GLN A 310 -10.33 17.21 -10.66
C GLN A 310 -10.70 17.15 -9.18
N ALA A 311 -10.63 18.28 -8.48
CA ALA A 311 -11.10 18.39 -7.11
C ALA A 311 -12.64 18.53 -7.10
N LEU A 312 -13.33 17.61 -6.43
CA LEU A 312 -14.78 17.70 -6.19
C LEU A 312 -15.09 18.46 -4.89
N ALA A 313 -14.25 18.25 -3.87
CA ALA A 313 -14.34 18.89 -2.57
C ALA A 313 -12.93 18.92 -1.93
N PRO A 314 -12.73 19.62 -0.81
CA PRO A 314 -11.47 19.55 -0.08
C PRO A 314 -11.08 18.10 0.25
N GLY A 315 -9.93 17.67 -0.25
CA GLY A 315 -9.42 16.29 -0.06
C GLY A 315 -10.13 15.20 -0.88
N HIS A 316 -11.10 15.55 -1.75
CA HIS A 316 -11.79 14.62 -2.65
C HIS A 316 -11.45 14.94 -4.11
N HIS A 317 -10.72 14.07 -4.75
CA HIS A 317 -10.21 14.18 -6.11
C HIS A 317 -10.71 13.02 -6.99
N ILE A 318 -10.97 13.28 -8.26
CA ILE A 318 -11.47 12.29 -9.21
C ILE A 318 -10.93 12.49 -10.61
N ALA A 319 -10.63 11.41 -11.32
CA ALA A 319 -10.30 11.42 -12.73
C ALA A 319 -11.44 10.79 -13.55
N CYS A 320 -12.54 11.55 -13.77
CA CYS A 320 -13.70 11.08 -14.48
C CYS A 320 -14.39 12.22 -15.26
N TRP A 321 -14.82 11.95 -16.52
CA TRP A 321 -15.58 12.89 -17.33
C TRP A 321 -17.08 12.94 -16.97
N ASN A 322 -17.60 11.92 -16.28
CA ASN A 322 -19.01 11.79 -15.93
C ASN A 322 -19.17 11.24 -14.51
N PRO A 323 -18.69 11.98 -13.48
CA PRO A 323 -18.81 11.58 -12.10
C PRO A 323 -20.27 11.51 -11.64
N GLU A 324 -20.55 10.65 -10.66
CA GLU A 324 -21.81 10.69 -9.95
C GLU A 324 -21.70 11.65 -8.77
N LEU A 325 -22.28 12.82 -8.92
CA LEU A 325 -22.38 13.79 -7.83
C LEU A 325 -23.62 13.42 -7.01
N ARG A 326 -23.45 12.63 -5.94
CA ARG A 326 -24.50 12.46 -4.93
C ARG A 326 -24.43 13.69 -4.02
N HIS A 327 -25.39 14.57 -4.13
CA HIS A 327 -25.57 15.62 -3.12
C HIS A 327 -25.86 14.91 -1.79
N ALA A 328 -25.04 15.18 -0.75
CA ALA A 328 -25.40 14.83 0.62
C ALA A 328 -26.76 15.46 0.91
N ALA A 329 -27.75 14.63 1.19
CA ALA A 329 -29.11 15.07 1.53
C ALA A 329 -29.13 15.62 2.96
#